data_aaadfd437ae1e23ad53883c00516f79a
#
_entry.id   aaadfd437ae1e23ad53883c00516f79a
#
_cell.length_a   1.000
_cell.length_b   1.000
_cell.length_c   1.000
_cell.angle_alpha   90.00
_cell.angle_beta   90.00
_cell.angle_gamma   90.00
#
_symmetry.space_group_name_H-M   'P 1'
#
loop_
_entity.id
_entity.type
_entity.pdbx_description
1 polymer ?
#
loop_
_entity_poly.entity_id
_entity_poly.type
_entity_poly.pdbx_seq_one_letter_code
_entity_poly.pdbx_strand_id
1 'polypeptide(L)'
;MDSLTFLYKTVPGRFFLKLLTTRAVSKACATFLDSRCSAFLIKGFVRNNNINLDDYQMDGVKTFNQFFRRKIKEGLRPFDMESSHLCTPCDGLLSVWKIEKNTVIPIKQSQYTVTSLLKNDGLASEYEDGLCLVFRLCVNHYHRYAYADGGKKSSNIFIPGILHTVRPIALECSPVFTENCREYTLIESPVFGKLVQMEVGAMLVGRIVNNEGEGTAVRGKEKGFFEYGGSTIILLLKKDMVKIKDEILKNSSEGIETPVKMGECIGEKL
;
A
#
# COMPACT_ATOMS: atom_id res chain seq x y z
N MET A 1 5.14 -27.32 6.60
CA MET A 1 5.43 -25.94 7.06
C MET A 1 5.52 -25.07 5.82
N ASP A 2 4.72 -24.01 5.73
CA ASP A 2 4.76 -23.06 4.61
C ASP A 2 6.14 -22.40 4.52
N SER A 3 6.61 -22.09 3.30
CA SER A 3 7.93 -21.48 3.03
C SER A 3 8.16 -20.16 3.80
N LEU A 4 7.11 -19.36 3.96
CA LEU A 4 7.21 -18.11 4.73
C LEU A 4 7.33 -18.38 6.24
N THR A 5 6.61 -19.37 6.76
CA THR A 5 6.76 -19.79 8.17
C THR A 5 8.18 -20.26 8.44
N PHE A 6 8.78 -21.03 7.52
CA PHE A 6 10.19 -21.40 7.62
C PHE A 6 11.10 -20.17 7.68
N LEU A 7 10.94 -19.23 6.74
CA LEU A 7 11.77 -18.03 6.64
C LEU A 7 11.69 -17.13 7.89
N TYR A 8 10.51 -16.93 8.45
CA TYR A 8 10.31 -16.00 9.55
C TYR A 8 10.46 -16.62 10.94
N LYS A 9 10.11 -17.90 11.13
CA LYS A 9 10.04 -18.54 12.46
C LYS A 9 11.21 -19.48 12.77
N THR A 10 12.11 -19.80 11.81
CA THR A 10 13.27 -20.66 12.07
C THR A 10 14.60 -19.90 11.99
N VAL A 11 15.62 -20.39 12.70
CA VAL A 11 16.96 -19.78 12.70
C VAL A 11 17.61 -19.82 11.30
N PRO A 12 17.66 -20.98 10.60
CA PRO A 12 18.21 -21.03 9.24
C PRO A 12 17.35 -20.21 8.26
N GLY A 13 16.02 -20.22 8.42
CA GLY A 13 15.13 -19.41 7.59
C GLY A 13 15.42 -17.92 7.69
N ARG A 14 15.66 -17.40 8.89
CA ARG A 14 16.01 -15.98 9.10
C ARG A 14 17.35 -15.60 8.45
N PHE A 15 18.28 -16.51 8.35
CA PHE A 15 19.51 -16.27 7.59
C PHE A 15 19.22 -16.08 6.09
N PHE A 16 18.42 -16.96 5.49
CA PHE A 16 17.98 -16.81 4.10
C PHE A 16 17.10 -15.57 3.90
N LEU A 17 16.26 -15.23 4.89
CA LEU A 17 15.43 -14.04 4.84
C LEU A 17 16.27 -12.77 4.72
N LYS A 18 17.37 -12.64 5.48
CA LYS A 18 18.31 -11.50 5.38
C LYS A 18 18.82 -11.31 3.96
N LEU A 19 19.11 -12.39 3.25
CA LEU A 19 19.55 -12.32 1.86
C LEU A 19 18.41 -11.90 0.93
N LEU A 20 17.24 -12.52 1.08
CA LEU A 20 16.04 -12.26 0.24
C LEU A 20 15.49 -10.83 0.40
N THR A 21 15.65 -10.22 1.57
CA THR A 21 15.18 -8.85 1.84
C THR A 21 16.15 -7.78 1.33
N THR A 22 17.31 -8.16 0.79
CA THR A 22 18.27 -7.22 0.24
C THR A 22 17.80 -6.59 -1.07
N ARG A 23 18.20 -5.33 -1.29
CA ARG A 23 17.91 -4.63 -2.55
C ARG A 23 18.56 -5.30 -3.77
N ALA A 24 19.74 -5.94 -3.60
CA ALA A 24 20.43 -6.61 -4.68
C ALA A 24 19.63 -7.80 -5.22
N VAL A 25 19.11 -8.65 -4.34
CA VAL A 25 18.26 -9.78 -4.73
C VAL A 25 16.95 -9.28 -5.35
N SER A 26 16.30 -8.28 -4.75
CA SER A 26 15.09 -7.68 -5.33
C SER A 26 15.34 -7.11 -6.72
N LYS A 27 16.48 -6.44 -6.96
CA LYS A 27 16.86 -5.91 -8.27
C LYS A 27 17.08 -7.03 -9.30
N ALA A 28 17.77 -8.11 -8.91
CA ALA A 28 17.98 -9.27 -9.78
C ALA A 28 16.64 -9.95 -10.16
N CYS A 29 15.74 -10.15 -9.18
CA CYS A 29 14.40 -10.65 -9.43
C CYS A 29 13.60 -9.72 -10.35
N ALA A 30 13.62 -8.41 -10.12
CA ALA A 30 12.94 -7.44 -10.97
C ALA A 30 13.45 -7.50 -12.42
N THR A 31 14.77 -7.57 -12.63
CA THR A 31 15.36 -7.72 -13.96
C THR A 31 14.88 -8.98 -14.68
N PHE A 32 14.81 -10.11 -13.97
CA PHE A 32 14.25 -11.35 -14.52
C PHE A 32 12.76 -11.18 -14.86
N LEU A 33 11.97 -10.59 -13.95
CA LEU A 33 10.53 -10.39 -14.14
C LEU A 33 10.20 -9.37 -15.24
N ASP A 34 11.13 -8.49 -15.60
CA ASP A 34 11.05 -7.60 -16.76
C ASP A 34 11.48 -8.27 -18.08
N SER A 35 12.08 -9.45 -18.02
CA SER A 35 12.44 -10.21 -19.21
C SER A 35 11.23 -10.95 -19.82
N ARG A 36 11.25 -11.18 -21.14
CA ARG A 36 10.23 -11.99 -21.82
C ARG A 36 10.18 -13.43 -21.31
N CYS A 37 11.30 -13.94 -20.80
CA CYS A 37 11.36 -15.27 -20.21
C CYS A 37 10.40 -15.44 -19.02
N SER A 38 10.05 -14.34 -18.30
CA SER A 38 9.14 -14.41 -17.16
C SER A 38 7.67 -14.63 -17.52
N ALA A 39 7.31 -14.51 -18.79
CA ALA A 39 5.92 -14.62 -19.25
C ALA A 39 5.29 -15.98 -18.93
N PHE A 40 6.08 -17.08 -18.87
CA PHE A 40 5.57 -18.40 -18.50
C PHE A 40 4.96 -18.46 -17.10
N LEU A 41 5.38 -17.56 -16.21
CA LEU A 41 4.85 -17.49 -14.84
C LEU A 41 3.40 -17.00 -14.80
N ILE A 42 2.97 -16.19 -15.78
CA ILE A 42 1.66 -15.50 -15.79
C ILE A 42 0.51 -16.50 -15.66
N LYS A 43 0.47 -17.54 -16.51
CA LYS A 43 -0.64 -18.52 -16.52
C LYS A 43 -0.80 -19.22 -15.17
N GLY A 44 0.30 -19.65 -14.58
CA GLY A 44 0.29 -20.29 -13.25
C GLY A 44 -0.15 -19.33 -12.16
N PHE A 45 0.33 -18.09 -12.20
CA PHE A 45 0.00 -17.07 -11.23
C PHE A 45 -1.49 -16.67 -11.28
N VAL A 46 -2.04 -16.46 -12.47
CA VAL A 46 -3.46 -16.16 -12.70
C VAL A 46 -4.34 -17.25 -12.09
N ARG A 47 -4.06 -18.51 -12.40
CA ARG A 47 -4.82 -19.65 -11.90
C ARG A 47 -4.74 -19.77 -10.38
N ASN A 48 -3.54 -19.68 -9.81
CA ASN A 48 -3.31 -19.89 -8.37
C ASN A 48 -3.87 -18.75 -7.50
N ASN A 49 -4.11 -17.57 -8.09
CA ASN A 49 -4.62 -16.39 -7.39
C ASN A 49 -6.05 -15.99 -7.83
N ASN A 50 -6.72 -16.83 -8.64
CA ASN A 50 -8.09 -16.61 -9.13
C ASN A 50 -8.29 -15.21 -9.75
N ILE A 51 -7.33 -14.79 -10.61
CA ILE A 51 -7.40 -13.47 -11.24
C ILE A 51 -8.29 -13.57 -12.49
N ASN A 52 -9.35 -12.76 -12.55
CA ASN A 52 -10.16 -12.61 -13.75
C ASN A 52 -9.46 -11.69 -14.75
N LEU A 53 -8.94 -12.25 -15.85
CA LEU A 53 -8.24 -11.48 -16.87
C LEU A 53 -9.17 -10.58 -17.70
N ASP A 54 -10.46 -10.89 -17.74
CA ASP A 54 -11.45 -10.10 -18.49
C ASP A 54 -11.62 -8.68 -17.94
N ASP A 55 -11.23 -8.45 -16.70
CA ASP A 55 -11.26 -7.13 -16.08
C ASP A 55 -10.10 -6.21 -16.53
N TYR A 56 -9.09 -6.75 -17.21
CA TYR A 56 -7.83 -6.05 -17.46
C TYR A 56 -7.50 -5.88 -18.95
N GLN A 57 -6.72 -4.84 -19.23
CA GLN A 57 -6.13 -4.60 -20.56
C GLN A 57 -4.87 -5.47 -20.68
N MET A 58 -4.95 -6.53 -21.47
CA MET A 58 -3.86 -7.50 -21.63
C MET A 58 -3.03 -7.30 -22.91
N ASP A 59 -3.44 -6.37 -23.77
CA ASP A 59 -2.74 -6.08 -25.02
C ASP A 59 -1.32 -5.58 -24.76
N GLY A 60 -0.35 -6.19 -25.44
CA GLY A 60 1.06 -5.82 -25.31
C GLY A 60 1.76 -6.32 -24.04
N VAL A 61 1.09 -7.09 -23.18
CA VAL A 61 1.71 -7.72 -21.99
C VAL A 61 2.64 -8.86 -22.44
N LYS A 62 3.96 -8.69 -22.24
CA LYS A 62 5.01 -9.61 -22.67
C LYS A 62 5.88 -10.13 -21.54
N THR A 63 5.78 -9.54 -20.36
CA THR A 63 6.60 -9.88 -19.17
C THR A 63 5.73 -9.98 -17.92
N PHE A 64 6.23 -10.66 -16.90
CA PHE A 64 5.49 -10.80 -15.65
C PHE A 64 5.26 -9.44 -14.95
N ASN A 65 6.24 -8.54 -14.95
CA ASN A 65 6.05 -7.20 -14.38
C ASN A 65 5.01 -6.38 -15.15
N GLN A 66 4.98 -6.45 -16.49
CA GLN A 66 3.91 -5.82 -17.26
C GLN A 66 2.53 -6.37 -16.89
N PHE A 67 2.42 -7.69 -16.70
CA PHE A 67 1.20 -8.33 -16.21
C PHE A 67 0.86 -7.84 -14.78
N PHE A 68 1.82 -7.76 -13.89
CA PHE A 68 1.56 -7.38 -12.51
C PHE A 68 1.02 -5.94 -12.39
N ARG A 69 1.57 -5.01 -13.17
CA ARG A 69 1.11 -3.61 -13.28
C ARG A 69 0.07 -3.37 -14.38
N ARG A 70 -0.64 -4.43 -14.81
CA ARG A 70 -1.70 -4.37 -15.83
C ARG A 70 -2.70 -3.26 -15.52
N LYS A 71 -3.26 -2.64 -16.55
CA LYS A 71 -4.33 -1.66 -16.39
C LYS A 71 -5.67 -2.36 -16.31
N ILE A 72 -6.55 -1.88 -15.43
CA ILE A 72 -7.94 -2.29 -15.40
C ILE A 72 -8.69 -1.64 -16.57
N LYS A 73 -9.73 -2.30 -17.07
CA LYS A 73 -10.60 -1.72 -18.11
C LYS A 73 -11.37 -0.54 -17.56
N GLU A 74 -11.64 0.41 -18.43
CA GLU A 74 -12.40 1.62 -18.09
C GLU A 74 -13.78 1.25 -17.50
N GLY A 75 -14.25 2.01 -16.52
CA GLY A 75 -15.52 1.80 -15.85
C GLY A 75 -15.55 0.73 -14.76
N LEU A 76 -14.52 -0.13 -14.61
CA LEU A 76 -14.50 -1.17 -13.57
C LEU A 76 -14.04 -0.67 -12.19
N ARG A 77 -13.48 0.52 -12.12
CA ARG A 77 -13.14 1.23 -10.88
C ARG A 77 -13.61 2.68 -10.99
N PRO A 78 -14.93 2.90 -10.98
CA PRO A 78 -15.46 4.27 -10.96
C PRO A 78 -15.00 4.93 -9.65
N PHE A 79 -14.48 6.14 -9.76
CA PHE A 79 -14.06 6.90 -8.60
C PHE A 79 -15.24 7.77 -8.15
N ASP A 80 -15.59 7.71 -6.87
CA ASP A 80 -16.62 8.57 -6.31
C ASP A 80 -16.09 10.02 -6.30
N MET A 81 -16.83 10.90 -6.99
CA MET A 81 -16.44 12.30 -7.21
C MET A 81 -17.12 13.27 -6.25
N GLU A 82 -17.97 12.77 -5.31
CA GLU A 82 -18.56 13.63 -4.28
C GLU A 82 -17.44 14.21 -3.38
N SER A 83 -17.41 15.53 -3.31
CA SER A 83 -16.27 16.24 -2.68
C SER A 83 -16.13 15.95 -1.17
N SER A 84 -17.25 15.72 -0.49
CA SER A 84 -17.28 15.38 0.94
C SER A 84 -16.87 13.93 1.24
N HIS A 85 -16.78 13.07 0.23
CA HIS A 85 -16.45 11.66 0.41
C HIS A 85 -14.94 11.41 0.41
N LEU A 86 -14.43 10.65 1.38
CA LEU A 86 -13.09 10.10 1.35
C LEU A 86 -13.10 8.78 0.59
N CYS A 87 -12.27 8.68 -0.44
CA CYS A 87 -12.23 7.50 -1.30
C CYS A 87 -10.96 6.66 -1.09
N THR A 88 -11.08 5.35 -1.37
CA THR A 88 -9.94 4.44 -1.35
C THR A 88 -8.98 4.75 -2.50
N PRO A 89 -7.67 4.86 -2.23
CA PRO A 89 -6.68 5.09 -3.27
C PRO A 89 -6.36 3.83 -4.11
N CYS A 90 -6.73 2.64 -3.65
CA CYS A 90 -6.37 1.36 -4.28
C CYS A 90 -7.35 0.25 -3.91
N ASP A 91 -7.27 -0.87 -4.65
CA ASP A 91 -7.84 -2.13 -4.19
C ASP A 91 -7.05 -2.66 -3.00
N GLY A 92 -7.71 -3.24 -2.01
CA GLY A 92 -6.98 -3.78 -0.87
C GLY A 92 -7.86 -4.29 0.27
N LEU A 93 -7.19 -4.58 1.36
CA LEU A 93 -7.78 -4.93 2.64
C LEU A 93 -7.51 -3.77 3.60
N LEU A 94 -8.55 -3.07 4.02
CA LEU A 94 -8.48 -1.86 4.84
C LEU A 94 -8.57 -2.19 6.32
N SER A 95 -7.66 -1.61 7.10
CA SER A 95 -7.76 -1.47 8.56
C SER A 95 -7.61 0.00 8.94
N VAL A 96 -8.36 0.45 9.93
CA VAL A 96 -8.38 1.83 10.43
C VAL A 96 -7.95 1.87 11.89
N TRP A 97 -7.04 2.77 12.21
CA TRP A 97 -6.49 2.94 13.55
C TRP A 97 -6.58 4.39 13.97
N LYS A 98 -7.01 4.66 15.20
CA LYS A 98 -6.89 5.98 15.80
C LYS A 98 -5.42 6.19 16.19
N ILE A 99 -4.89 7.37 15.88
CA ILE A 99 -3.56 7.79 16.29
C ILE A 99 -3.70 8.44 17.67
N GLU A 100 -3.16 7.81 18.71
CA GLU A 100 -3.16 8.39 20.06
C GLU A 100 -1.75 8.95 20.37
N LYS A 101 -1.63 9.84 21.34
CA LYS A 101 -0.35 10.39 21.76
C LYS A 101 0.55 9.27 22.29
N ASN A 102 1.74 9.12 21.69
CA ASN A 102 2.65 7.98 21.93
C ASN A 102 2.16 6.60 21.49
N THR A 103 1.12 6.55 20.67
CA THR A 103 0.59 5.26 20.21
C THR A 103 1.35 4.76 19.02
N VAL A 104 1.67 3.70 19.25
CA VAL A 104 1.92 2.50 18.56
C VAL A 104 0.67 2.04 17.84
N ILE A 105 0.63 2.19 16.49
CA ILE A 105 -0.42 1.57 15.70
C ILE A 105 -0.28 0.05 15.89
N PRO A 106 -1.19 -0.62 16.62
CA PRO A 106 -1.07 -2.05 16.89
C PRO A 106 -1.49 -2.81 15.64
N ILE A 107 -0.56 -3.10 14.75
CA ILE A 107 -0.79 -4.03 13.65
C ILE A 107 -0.30 -5.38 14.13
N LYS A 108 -1.22 -6.18 14.70
CA LYS A 108 -0.96 -7.46 15.33
C LYS A 108 0.06 -7.35 16.48
N GLN A 109 1.25 -7.88 16.35
CA GLN A 109 2.29 -7.82 17.39
C GLN A 109 3.34 -6.73 17.14
N SER A 110 3.26 -6.02 16.03
CA SER A 110 4.19 -4.94 15.70
C SER A 110 3.62 -3.59 16.07
N GLN A 111 4.43 -2.82 16.76
CA GLN A 111 4.07 -1.49 17.25
C GLN A 111 4.69 -0.42 16.34
N TYR A 112 3.88 0.47 15.79
CA TYR A 112 4.33 1.55 14.90
C TYR A 112 3.94 2.91 15.48
N THR A 113 4.86 3.85 15.47
CA THR A 113 4.56 5.25 15.72
C THR A 113 4.49 6.01 14.40
N VAL A 114 3.70 7.07 14.34
CA VAL A 114 3.67 7.94 13.15
C VAL A 114 5.05 8.55 12.89
N THR A 115 5.79 8.90 13.95
CA THR A 115 7.19 9.32 13.88
C THR A 115 8.07 8.28 13.16
N SER A 116 7.93 6.99 13.54
CA SER A 116 8.73 5.93 12.91
C SER A 116 8.36 5.72 11.43
N LEU A 117 7.08 5.94 11.06
CA LEU A 117 6.61 5.89 9.68
C LEU A 117 7.16 7.04 8.84
N LEU A 118 7.06 8.27 9.32
CA LEU A 118 7.43 9.48 8.58
C LEU A 118 8.90 9.87 8.69
N LYS A 119 9.62 9.37 9.72
CA LYS A 119 10.97 9.82 10.08
C LYS A 119 11.06 11.34 10.25
N ASN A 120 9.99 11.94 10.77
CA ASN A 120 9.84 13.38 10.99
C ASN A 120 8.91 13.62 12.17
N ASP A 121 9.47 14.02 13.31
CA ASP A 121 8.73 14.21 14.57
C ASP A 121 7.74 15.40 14.49
N GLY A 122 8.16 16.50 13.88
CA GLY A 122 7.32 17.69 13.73
C GLY A 122 6.10 17.41 12.86
N LEU A 123 6.28 16.67 11.76
CA LEU A 123 5.16 16.28 10.91
C LEU A 123 4.27 15.24 11.61
N ALA A 124 4.86 14.30 12.34
CA ALA A 124 4.12 13.24 13.03
C ALA A 124 3.15 13.81 14.08
N SER A 125 3.55 14.84 14.82
CA SER A 125 2.71 15.47 15.83
C SER A 125 1.46 16.15 15.25
N GLU A 126 1.48 16.53 13.96
CA GLU A 126 0.30 17.08 13.29
C GLU A 126 -0.85 16.07 13.15
N TYR A 127 -0.59 14.78 13.29
CA TYR A 127 -1.57 13.69 13.13
C TYR A 127 -1.98 13.07 14.46
N GLU A 128 -1.58 13.62 15.61
CA GLU A 128 -2.07 13.18 16.93
C GLU A 128 -3.60 13.25 16.99
N ASP A 129 -4.23 12.25 17.61
CA ASP A 129 -5.69 12.04 17.67
C ASP A 129 -6.38 11.84 16.31
N GLY A 130 -5.64 11.81 15.22
CA GLY A 130 -6.13 11.57 13.87
C GLY A 130 -6.33 10.09 13.56
N LEU A 131 -6.38 9.77 12.27
CA LEU A 131 -6.61 8.42 11.77
C LEU A 131 -5.45 7.94 10.89
N CYS A 132 -5.11 6.68 11.05
CA CYS A 132 -4.22 5.93 10.16
C CYS A 132 -5.02 4.84 9.47
N LEU A 133 -5.15 4.94 8.15
CA LEU A 133 -5.80 3.97 7.30
C LEU A 133 -4.73 3.15 6.58
N VAL A 134 -4.78 1.84 6.74
CA VAL A 134 -3.80 0.90 6.15
C VAL A 134 -4.50 0.03 5.12
N PHE A 135 -4.12 0.17 3.86
CA PHE A 135 -4.62 -0.62 2.74
C PHE A 135 -3.55 -1.64 2.34
N ARG A 136 -3.76 -2.89 2.67
CA ARG A 136 -2.85 -3.99 2.33
C ARG A 136 -3.26 -4.62 0.99
N LEU A 137 -2.41 -4.50 -0.02
CA LEU A 137 -2.62 -5.10 -1.33
C LEU A 137 -2.07 -6.53 -1.34
N CYS A 138 -2.96 -7.50 -1.52
CA CYS A 138 -2.57 -8.87 -1.80
C CYS A 138 -2.16 -9.02 -3.27
N VAL A 139 -1.41 -10.06 -3.58
CA VAL A 139 -0.83 -10.29 -4.92
C VAL A 139 -1.85 -10.41 -6.06
N ASN A 140 -3.11 -10.73 -5.73
CA ASN A 140 -4.22 -10.80 -6.69
C ASN A 140 -4.93 -9.46 -6.90
N HIS A 141 -4.72 -8.47 -6.04
CA HIS A 141 -5.33 -7.16 -6.18
C HIS A 141 -4.77 -6.39 -7.37
N TYR A 142 -5.42 -5.28 -7.70
CA TYR A 142 -4.94 -4.28 -8.65
C TYR A 142 -3.83 -3.45 -8.00
N HIS A 143 -2.64 -3.39 -8.63
CA HIS A 143 -1.46 -2.77 -8.02
C HIS A 143 -1.14 -1.36 -8.55
N ARG A 144 -2.09 -0.72 -9.23
CA ARG A 144 -2.06 0.72 -9.48
C ARG A 144 -2.89 1.43 -8.43
N TYR A 145 -2.53 2.67 -8.14
CA TYR A 145 -3.18 3.47 -7.12
C TYR A 145 -3.37 4.90 -7.60
N ALA A 146 -4.42 5.53 -7.07
CA ALA A 146 -4.82 6.90 -7.37
C ALA A 146 -4.55 7.84 -6.19
N TYR A 147 -4.64 9.13 -6.42
CA TYR A 147 -4.74 10.09 -5.33
C TYR A 147 -6.10 9.93 -4.63
N ALA A 148 -6.07 9.77 -3.30
CA ALA A 148 -7.28 9.64 -2.48
C ALA A 148 -8.11 10.93 -2.51
N ASP A 149 -7.46 12.08 -2.63
CA ASP A 149 -8.09 13.38 -2.79
C ASP A 149 -7.25 14.33 -3.64
N GLY A 150 -7.81 15.50 -3.98
CA GLY A 150 -7.15 16.57 -4.71
C GLY A 150 -6.51 17.61 -3.81
N GLY A 151 -5.64 18.45 -4.37
CA GLY A 151 -5.02 19.56 -3.68
C GLY A 151 -3.56 19.79 -4.06
N LYS A 152 -2.93 20.78 -3.45
CA LYS A 152 -1.49 21.02 -3.63
C LYS A 152 -0.71 19.87 -3.01
N LYS A 153 0.23 19.30 -3.76
CA LYS A 153 1.04 18.18 -3.27
C LYS A 153 2.53 18.51 -3.23
N SER A 154 3.21 17.97 -2.24
CA SER A 154 4.67 18.02 -2.13
C SER A 154 5.34 17.14 -3.18
N SER A 155 6.66 17.26 -3.32
CA SER A 155 7.48 16.21 -3.90
C SER A 155 7.31 14.90 -3.13
N ASN A 156 7.63 13.78 -3.78
CA ASN A 156 7.65 12.47 -3.13
C ASN A 156 8.89 12.37 -2.21
N ILE A 157 8.68 11.98 -0.97
CA ILE A 157 9.72 11.85 0.05
C ILE A 157 10.02 10.37 0.25
N PHE A 158 11.17 9.92 -0.24
CA PHE A 158 11.61 8.53 -0.15
C PHE A 158 12.34 8.25 1.17
N ILE A 159 11.91 7.20 1.88
CA ILE A 159 12.57 6.69 3.08
C ILE A 159 13.18 5.33 2.74
N PRO A 160 14.52 5.21 2.77
CA PRO A 160 15.19 3.96 2.49
C PRO A 160 14.89 2.91 3.56
N GLY A 161 14.86 1.64 3.16
CA GLY A 161 14.59 0.50 4.04
C GLY A 161 14.94 -0.82 3.38
N ILE A 162 14.52 -1.90 4.01
CA ILE A 162 14.60 -3.27 3.51
C ILE A 162 13.25 -3.68 2.87
N LEU A 163 13.08 -4.94 2.50
CA LEU A 163 11.90 -5.40 1.77
C LEU A 163 11.35 -6.69 2.40
N HIS A 164 10.72 -6.59 3.58
CA HIS A 164 9.94 -7.69 4.14
C HIS A 164 8.61 -7.87 3.39
N THR A 165 8.05 -9.08 3.37
CA THR A 165 6.69 -9.27 2.88
C THR A 165 5.68 -8.59 3.80
N VAL A 166 4.57 -8.09 3.25
CA VAL A 166 3.46 -7.50 4.02
C VAL A 166 2.41 -8.55 4.45
N ARG A 167 2.70 -9.84 4.28
CA ARG A 167 1.80 -10.91 4.76
C ARG A 167 1.77 -10.96 6.29
N PRO A 168 0.65 -11.43 6.88
CA PRO A 168 0.46 -11.48 8.34
C PRO A 168 1.63 -12.07 9.12
N ILE A 169 2.26 -13.13 8.61
CA ILE A 169 3.40 -13.79 9.25
C ILE A 169 4.61 -12.87 9.46
N ALA A 170 4.87 -11.96 8.50
CA ALA A 170 5.96 -11.00 8.65
C ALA A 170 5.61 -9.89 9.63
N LEU A 171 4.36 -9.41 9.60
CA LEU A 171 3.85 -8.41 10.53
C LEU A 171 3.86 -8.90 11.99
N GLU A 172 3.79 -10.22 12.21
CA GLU A 172 3.97 -10.83 13.53
C GLU A 172 5.42 -10.86 14.02
N CYS A 173 6.39 -10.82 13.10
CA CYS A 173 7.81 -11.04 13.43
C CYS A 173 8.68 -9.79 13.28
N SER A 174 8.24 -8.78 12.54
CA SER A 174 9.04 -7.58 12.21
C SER A 174 8.16 -6.35 12.05
N PRO A 175 8.65 -5.15 12.38
CA PRO A 175 7.95 -3.88 12.16
C PRO A 175 8.01 -3.45 10.69
N VAL A 176 7.36 -4.24 9.82
CA VAL A 176 7.46 -4.20 8.36
C VAL A 176 7.24 -2.81 7.78
N PHE A 177 6.22 -2.07 8.24
CA PHE A 177 5.88 -0.77 7.65
C PHE A 177 6.91 0.32 7.94
N THR A 178 7.71 0.18 8.98
CA THR A 178 8.76 1.13 9.35
C THR A 178 10.15 0.68 8.91
N GLU A 179 10.34 -0.62 8.67
CA GLU A 179 11.59 -1.19 8.17
C GLU A 179 11.64 -1.20 6.63
N ASN A 180 10.49 -1.41 5.97
CA ASN A 180 10.45 -1.43 4.52
C ASN A 180 10.69 -0.05 3.91
N CYS A 181 11.29 -0.06 2.71
CA CYS A 181 11.39 1.17 1.92
C CYS A 181 9.98 1.68 1.61
N ARG A 182 9.81 2.98 1.68
CA ARG A 182 8.54 3.65 1.48
C ARG A 182 8.72 5.05 0.91
N GLU A 183 7.68 5.55 0.33
CA GLU A 183 7.64 6.89 -0.23
C GLU A 183 6.32 7.55 0.16
N TYR A 184 6.34 8.81 0.56
CA TYR A 184 5.13 9.52 0.89
C TYR A 184 5.04 10.89 0.25
N THR A 185 3.81 11.37 0.09
CA THR A 185 3.46 12.67 -0.45
C THR A 185 2.51 13.35 0.53
N LEU A 186 2.75 14.64 0.80
CA LEU A 186 1.81 15.49 1.51
C LEU A 186 0.83 16.06 0.48
N ILE A 187 -0.47 16.00 0.78
CA ILE A 187 -1.53 16.58 -0.05
C ILE A 187 -2.32 17.56 0.82
N GLU A 188 -2.31 18.82 0.43
CA GLU A 188 -3.09 19.89 1.08
C GLU A 188 -4.49 19.90 0.45
N SER A 189 -5.36 19.03 0.95
CA SER A 189 -6.75 18.93 0.48
C SER A 189 -7.56 20.13 1.01
N PRO A 190 -8.38 20.77 0.16
CA PRO A 190 -9.32 21.77 0.59
C PRO A 190 -10.45 21.21 1.46
N VAL A 191 -10.67 19.90 1.44
CA VAL A 191 -11.77 19.21 2.13
C VAL A 191 -11.27 18.53 3.41
N PHE A 192 -10.19 17.74 3.33
CA PHE A 192 -9.69 16.90 4.42
C PHE A 192 -8.41 17.49 5.09
N GLY A 193 -8.02 18.72 4.75
CA GLY A 193 -6.80 19.32 5.25
C GLY A 193 -5.54 18.63 4.73
N LYS A 194 -4.42 18.75 5.45
CA LYS A 194 -3.16 18.13 5.08
C LYS A 194 -3.22 16.61 5.38
N LEU A 195 -3.23 15.79 4.35
CA LEU A 195 -3.15 14.34 4.47
C LEU A 195 -1.79 13.82 3.97
N VAL A 196 -1.36 12.67 4.50
CA VAL A 196 -0.23 11.90 3.97
C VAL A 196 -0.77 10.74 3.18
N GLN A 197 -0.29 10.56 1.96
CA GLN A 197 -0.44 9.30 1.22
C GLN A 197 0.93 8.66 1.06
N MET A 198 1.10 7.47 1.64
CA MET A 198 2.37 6.74 1.69
C MET A 198 2.24 5.40 1.00
N GLU A 199 3.19 5.09 0.15
CA GLU A 199 3.38 3.78 -0.49
C GLU A 199 4.50 3.03 0.23
N VAL A 200 4.23 1.80 0.68
CA VAL A 200 5.21 0.93 1.35
C VAL A 200 5.50 -0.26 0.46
N GLY A 201 6.76 -0.43 0.10
CA GLY A 201 7.24 -1.58 -0.68
C GLY A 201 7.31 -2.85 0.16
N ALA A 202 7.43 -3.99 -0.51
CA ALA A 202 7.56 -5.28 0.17
C ALA A 202 8.56 -6.22 -0.53
N MET A 203 8.74 -7.43 0.02
CA MET A 203 9.67 -8.45 -0.50
C MET A 203 9.38 -8.73 -1.97
N LEU A 204 10.42 -8.70 -2.78
CA LEU A 204 10.39 -8.84 -4.23
C LEU A 204 9.65 -7.71 -4.96
N VAL A 205 9.09 -6.72 -4.25
CA VAL A 205 8.60 -5.48 -4.86
C VAL A 205 9.81 -4.65 -5.26
N GLY A 206 10.09 -4.66 -6.53
CA GLY A 206 11.26 -3.97 -7.05
C GLY A 206 11.18 -2.46 -6.89
N ARG A 207 10.00 -1.88 -7.06
CA ARG A 207 9.87 -0.42 -7.11
C ARG A 207 8.47 0.07 -6.75
N ILE A 208 8.45 1.16 -6.01
CA ILE A 208 7.35 2.11 -5.96
C ILE A 208 7.58 3.07 -7.14
N VAL A 209 6.59 3.24 -7.99
CA VAL A 209 6.67 4.14 -9.14
C VAL A 209 5.58 5.18 -8.99
N ASN A 210 5.96 6.40 -8.63
CA ASN A 210 5.08 7.56 -8.63
C ASN A 210 5.27 8.36 -9.93
N ASN A 211 4.16 8.72 -10.59
CA ASN A 211 4.17 9.31 -11.92
C ASN A 211 4.61 10.77 -11.93
N GLU A 212 4.36 11.51 -10.83
CA GLU A 212 4.54 12.97 -10.79
C GLU A 212 5.27 13.41 -9.51
N GLY A 213 6.09 14.44 -9.64
CA GLY A 213 6.75 15.14 -8.53
C GLY A 213 5.83 16.14 -7.82
N GLU A 214 6.39 17.26 -7.33
CA GLU A 214 5.62 18.36 -6.73
C GLU A 214 4.63 18.97 -7.73
N GLY A 215 3.46 19.40 -7.24
CA GLY A 215 2.42 19.99 -8.10
C GLY A 215 1.02 19.90 -7.52
N THR A 216 0.05 19.51 -8.34
CA THR A 216 -1.35 19.36 -7.95
C THR A 216 -1.78 17.91 -8.07
N ALA A 217 -2.26 17.35 -6.96
CA ALA A 217 -2.98 16.09 -6.96
C ALA A 217 -4.40 16.31 -7.50
N VAL A 218 -4.88 15.38 -8.30
CA VAL A 218 -6.27 15.36 -8.77
C VAL A 218 -6.90 14.08 -8.24
N ARG A 219 -8.01 14.18 -7.51
CA ARG A 219 -8.76 13.04 -6.98
C ARG A 219 -9.00 11.98 -8.06
N GLY A 220 -8.72 10.73 -7.78
CA GLY A 220 -8.93 9.63 -8.71
C GLY A 220 -7.92 9.51 -9.85
N LYS A 221 -7.08 10.53 -10.09
CA LYS A 221 -5.99 10.42 -11.06
C LYS A 221 -4.96 9.40 -10.57
N GLU A 222 -4.47 8.56 -11.47
CA GLU A 222 -3.43 7.59 -11.14
C GLU A 222 -2.17 8.30 -10.59
N LYS A 223 -1.84 8.02 -9.33
CA LYS A 223 -0.61 8.48 -8.69
C LYS A 223 0.58 7.63 -9.10
N GLY A 224 0.37 6.31 -9.21
CA GLY A 224 1.43 5.40 -9.54
C GLY A 224 1.05 3.93 -9.49
N PHE A 225 2.07 3.09 -9.40
CA PHE A 225 1.91 1.64 -9.31
C PHE A 225 3.05 0.97 -8.56
N PHE A 226 2.80 -0.25 -8.08
CA PHE A 226 3.83 -1.15 -7.56
C PHE A 226 4.25 -2.14 -8.64
N GLU A 227 5.55 -2.42 -8.75
CA GLU A 227 6.05 -3.59 -9.44
C GLU A 227 5.90 -4.84 -8.55
N TYR A 228 6.17 -6.03 -9.08
CA TYR A 228 5.83 -7.31 -8.44
C TYR A 228 6.19 -7.41 -6.95
N GLY A 229 5.22 -7.89 -6.18
CA GLY A 229 5.28 -8.20 -4.75
C GLY A 229 4.05 -7.67 -4.00
N GLY A 230 3.88 -8.03 -2.73
CA GLY A 230 2.86 -7.42 -1.87
C GLY A 230 3.20 -5.96 -1.58
N SER A 231 2.22 -5.14 -1.29
CA SER A 231 2.40 -3.71 -1.06
C SER A 231 1.35 -3.17 -0.09
N THR A 232 1.58 -1.97 0.41
CA THR A 232 0.62 -1.32 1.31
C THR A 232 0.57 0.17 0.99
N ILE A 233 -0.63 0.74 1.04
CA ILE A 233 -0.82 2.19 1.07
C ILE A 233 -1.29 2.59 2.47
N ILE A 234 -0.74 3.68 2.99
CA ILE A 234 -1.14 4.26 4.27
C ILE A 234 -1.63 5.69 4.01
N LEU A 235 -2.81 6.01 4.52
CA LEU A 235 -3.29 7.37 4.61
C LEU A 235 -3.24 7.82 6.07
N LEU A 236 -2.67 9.00 6.32
CA LEU A 236 -2.75 9.67 7.62
C LEU A 236 -3.64 10.90 7.46
N LEU A 237 -4.62 11.01 8.33
CA LEU A 237 -5.58 12.11 8.39
C LEU A 237 -5.51 12.76 9.76
N LYS A 238 -5.61 14.09 9.80
CA LYS A 238 -5.67 14.85 11.04
C LYS A 238 -6.96 14.56 11.79
N LYS A 239 -6.95 14.91 13.08
CA LYS A 239 -8.12 14.83 13.95
C LYS A 239 -9.32 15.57 13.35
N ASP A 240 -10.52 15.00 13.52
CA ASP A 240 -11.82 15.58 13.18
C ASP A 240 -11.98 15.98 11.70
N MET A 241 -11.23 15.34 10.79
CA MET A 241 -11.34 15.60 9.36
C MET A 241 -12.34 14.68 8.65
N VAL A 242 -12.52 13.43 9.14
CA VAL A 242 -13.35 12.43 8.47
C VAL A 242 -14.05 11.52 9.46
N LYS A 243 -15.29 11.20 9.16
CA LYS A 243 -16.04 10.12 9.80
C LYS A 243 -15.99 8.89 8.90
N ILE A 244 -15.26 7.87 9.31
CA ILE A 244 -15.20 6.58 8.61
C ILE A 244 -16.50 5.81 8.84
N LYS A 245 -16.92 5.00 7.86
CA LYS A 245 -18.11 4.13 7.96
C LYS A 245 -18.01 3.20 9.17
N ASP A 246 -19.08 3.10 9.95
CA ASP A 246 -19.12 2.35 11.22
C ASP A 246 -18.76 0.87 11.04
N GLU A 247 -19.16 0.26 9.92
CA GLU A 247 -18.81 -1.13 9.60
C GLU A 247 -17.28 -1.32 9.49
N ILE A 248 -16.57 -0.38 8.85
CA ILE A 248 -15.10 -0.44 8.70
C ILE A 248 -14.43 -0.28 10.06
N LEU A 249 -14.91 0.64 10.89
CA LEU A 249 -14.39 0.85 12.25
C LEU A 249 -14.62 -0.39 13.13
N LYS A 250 -15.83 -0.98 13.07
CA LYS A 250 -16.17 -2.20 13.78
C LYS A 250 -15.24 -3.35 13.38
N ASN A 251 -15.13 -3.63 12.09
CA ASN A 251 -14.24 -4.68 11.58
C ASN A 251 -12.79 -4.47 12.06
N SER A 252 -12.28 -3.23 11.96
CA SER A 252 -10.92 -2.91 12.39
C SER A 252 -10.72 -3.15 13.90
N SER A 253 -11.71 -2.81 14.74
CA SER A 253 -11.66 -3.04 16.19
C SER A 253 -11.65 -4.53 16.54
N GLU A 254 -12.27 -5.37 15.72
CA GLU A 254 -12.29 -6.83 15.85
C GLU A 254 -11.06 -7.50 15.18
N GLY A 255 -10.13 -6.71 14.62
CA GLY A 255 -8.96 -7.22 13.93
C GLY A 255 -9.26 -7.82 12.55
N ILE A 256 -10.41 -7.47 11.97
CA ILE A 256 -10.87 -7.91 10.65
C ILE A 256 -10.54 -6.81 9.64
N GLU A 257 -9.86 -7.17 8.55
CA GLU A 257 -9.60 -6.27 7.44
C GLU A 257 -10.83 -6.21 6.51
N THR A 258 -11.26 -5.02 6.12
CA THR A 258 -12.41 -4.83 5.22
C THR A 258 -11.94 -4.81 3.76
N PRO A 259 -12.44 -5.69 2.87
CA PRO A 259 -12.15 -5.60 1.43
C PRO A 259 -12.71 -4.32 0.84
N VAL A 260 -11.87 -3.61 0.08
CA VAL A 260 -12.26 -2.36 -0.60
C VAL A 260 -11.72 -2.33 -2.03
N LYS A 261 -12.39 -1.59 -2.90
CA LYS A 261 -11.95 -1.34 -4.28
C LYS A 261 -11.58 0.13 -4.46
N MET A 262 -10.62 0.40 -5.31
CA MET A 262 -10.19 1.76 -5.66
C MET A 262 -11.39 2.62 -6.07
N GLY A 263 -11.49 3.81 -5.51
CA GLY A 263 -12.54 4.77 -5.80
C GLY A 263 -13.80 4.65 -4.93
N GLU A 264 -13.95 3.60 -4.10
CA GLU A 264 -15.09 3.46 -3.19
C GLU A 264 -15.03 4.48 -2.05
N CYS A 265 -16.16 5.08 -1.71
CA CYS A 265 -16.31 5.92 -0.53
C CYS A 265 -16.19 5.08 0.75
N ILE A 266 -15.28 5.47 1.64
CA ILE A 266 -15.04 4.82 2.94
C ILE A 266 -15.40 5.69 4.15
N GLY A 267 -15.69 6.95 3.91
CA GLY A 267 -16.05 7.92 4.95
C GLY A 267 -16.40 9.26 4.36
N GLU A 268 -16.87 10.15 5.21
CA GLU A 268 -17.34 11.48 4.83
C GLU A 268 -16.65 12.54 5.70
N LYS A 269 -16.52 13.75 5.16
CA LYS A 269 -16.04 14.91 5.94
C LYS A 269 -16.93 15.11 7.16
N LEU A 270 -16.31 15.39 8.32
CA LEU A 270 -16.98 15.80 9.54
C LEU A 270 -17.44 17.26 9.47
#